data_eea138fbcb4793358c7ef5af17bcba46
#
_entry.id   eea138fbcb4793358c7ef5af17bcba46
#
_cell.length_a   1.000
_cell.length_b   1.000
_cell.length_c   1.000
_cell.angle_alpha   90.00
_cell.angle_beta   90.00
_cell.angle_gamma   90.00
#
_symmetry.space_group_name_H-M   'P 1'
#
loop_
_entity.id
_entity.type
_entity.pdbx_description
1 polymer ?
#
loop_
_entity_poly.entity_id
_entity_poly.type
_entity_poly.pdbx_seq_one_letter_code
_entity_poly.pdbx_strand_id
1 'polypeptide(L)'
;LLEKLECNAFAAPCPDMCATRRLNEGRFTLCLNHSLNNENGVCSACEYDLSALVSMVFLSNLSFSAPYMGNTSVGKVAGDPTLEVSPLLQRNKDSYADAAGAMDGANNIAYTFHATPNRLLAGFGAEKAPYALRPFAMGGRWGATIRYDFNRDRGQKVTMCRFDPLCEKL
;
A
#
# COMPACT_ATOMS: atom_id res chain seq x y z
N LEU A 1 -7.21 -17.31 -12.71
CA LEU A 1 -7.26 -18.14 -11.49
C LEU A 1 -8.44 -17.74 -10.60
N LEU A 2 -8.65 -16.45 -10.31
CA LEU A 2 -9.76 -15.96 -9.48
C LEU A 2 -11.13 -16.38 -10.04
N GLU A 3 -11.38 -16.18 -11.32
CA GLU A 3 -12.61 -16.63 -11.99
C GLU A 3 -12.84 -18.12 -11.82
N LYS A 4 -11.77 -18.92 -11.97
CA LYS A 4 -11.82 -20.38 -11.80
C LYS A 4 -12.14 -20.82 -10.38
N LEU A 5 -11.81 -19.98 -9.40
CA LEU A 5 -12.06 -20.18 -7.98
C LEU A 5 -13.31 -19.45 -7.49
N GLU A 6 -14.02 -18.75 -8.39
CA GLU A 6 -15.19 -17.92 -8.05
C GLU A 6 -14.89 -16.88 -6.97
N CYS A 7 -13.64 -16.33 -6.99
CA CYS A 7 -13.17 -15.34 -6.03
C CYS A 7 -13.03 -13.97 -6.70
N ASN A 8 -13.37 -12.92 -5.95
CA ASN A 8 -13.26 -11.52 -6.39
C ASN A 8 -12.18 -10.71 -5.66
N ALA A 9 -11.48 -11.33 -4.74
CA ALA A 9 -10.39 -10.73 -3.98
C ALA A 9 -9.38 -11.79 -3.56
N PHE A 10 -8.15 -11.39 -3.21
CA PHE A 10 -7.15 -12.34 -2.71
C PHE A 10 -6.11 -11.67 -1.81
N ALA A 11 -5.52 -12.46 -0.93
CA ALA A 11 -4.33 -12.08 -0.18
C ALA A 11 -3.16 -13.00 -0.56
N ALA A 12 -1.95 -12.47 -0.54
CA ALA A 12 -0.75 -13.24 -0.88
C ALA A 12 0.31 -13.14 0.22
N PRO A 13 1.01 -14.25 0.54
CA PRO A 13 2.03 -14.28 1.59
C PRO A 13 3.34 -13.66 1.09
N CYS A 14 3.31 -12.38 0.73
CA CYS A 14 4.43 -11.69 0.12
C CYS A 14 5.73 -11.74 0.97
N PRO A 15 5.70 -11.59 2.31
CA PRO A 15 6.91 -11.69 3.11
C PRO A 15 7.61 -13.05 2.96
N ASP A 16 6.85 -14.13 2.99
CA ASP A 16 7.39 -15.47 2.83
C ASP A 16 7.94 -15.69 1.41
N MET A 17 7.22 -15.25 0.40
CA MET A 17 7.63 -15.35 -0.99
C MET A 17 8.87 -14.52 -1.28
N CYS A 18 8.93 -13.29 -0.73
CA CYS A 18 10.08 -12.40 -0.88
C CYS A 18 11.28 -12.88 -0.05
N ALA A 19 11.06 -13.33 1.19
CA ALA A 19 12.13 -13.81 2.05
C ALA A 19 12.79 -15.10 1.52
N THR A 20 12.01 -16.01 0.99
CA THR A 20 12.53 -17.25 0.38
C THR A 20 13.20 -17.05 -0.97
N ARG A 21 13.10 -15.87 -1.54
CA ARG A 21 13.64 -15.50 -2.87
C ARG A 21 13.13 -16.33 -4.04
N ARG A 22 12.20 -17.22 -3.86
CA ARG A 22 11.69 -18.10 -4.94
C ARG A 22 11.15 -17.33 -6.13
N LEU A 23 10.45 -16.21 -5.87
CA LEU A 23 10.00 -15.31 -6.93
C LEU A 23 11.07 -14.28 -7.31
N ASN A 24 12.01 -14.00 -6.42
CA ASN A 24 13.02 -12.97 -6.60
C ASN A 24 14.15 -13.40 -7.53
N GLU A 25 14.42 -14.69 -7.65
CA GLU A 25 15.35 -15.21 -8.66
C GLU A 25 14.87 -14.82 -10.07
N GLY A 26 13.55 -14.85 -10.29
CA GLY A 26 12.91 -14.31 -11.48
C GLY A 26 12.75 -12.78 -11.49
N ARG A 27 13.31 -12.07 -10.49
CA ARG A 27 13.14 -10.62 -10.31
C ARG A 27 11.68 -10.17 -10.18
N PHE A 28 10.83 -11.03 -9.67
CA PHE A 28 9.41 -10.79 -9.52
C PHE A 28 9.03 -10.52 -8.07
N THR A 29 8.14 -9.54 -7.84
CA THR A 29 7.41 -9.34 -6.58
C THR A 29 5.93 -9.14 -6.88
N LEU A 30 5.09 -9.41 -5.89
CA LEU A 30 3.65 -9.22 -6.05
C LEU A 30 3.20 -7.76 -5.91
N CYS A 31 4.09 -6.84 -5.56
CA CYS A 31 3.76 -5.43 -5.34
C CYS A 31 3.07 -4.79 -6.55
N LEU A 32 3.63 -4.99 -7.75
CA LEU A 32 3.03 -4.51 -8.99
C LEU A 32 1.67 -5.16 -9.23
N ASN A 33 1.56 -6.46 -8.98
CA ASN A 33 0.32 -7.20 -9.15
C ASN A 33 -0.78 -6.67 -8.22
N HIS A 34 -0.47 -6.45 -6.93
CA HIS A 34 -1.40 -5.84 -5.99
C HIS A 34 -1.87 -4.47 -6.45
N SER A 35 -0.95 -3.59 -6.84
CA SER A 35 -1.28 -2.26 -7.35
C SER A 35 -2.27 -2.30 -8.51
N LEU A 36 -1.95 -3.10 -9.56
CA LEU A 36 -2.75 -3.16 -10.77
C LEU A 36 -4.10 -3.84 -10.54
N ASN A 37 -4.18 -4.88 -9.69
CA ASN A 37 -5.46 -5.51 -9.37
C ASN A 37 -6.37 -4.55 -8.60
N ASN A 38 -5.85 -3.85 -7.59
CA ASN A 38 -6.62 -2.85 -6.86
C ASN A 38 -7.16 -1.75 -7.79
N GLU A 39 -6.37 -1.27 -8.73
CA GLU A 39 -6.81 -0.30 -9.75
C GLU A 39 -7.85 -0.86 -10.73
N ASN A 40 -7.94 -2.16 -10.87
CA ASN A 40 -8.94 -2.84 -11.70
C ASN A 40 -10.17 -3.33 -10.91
N GLY A 41 -10.29 -2.92 -9.65
CA GLY A 41 -11.44 -3.28 -8.80
C GLY A 41 -11.34 -4.66 -8.17
N VAL A 42 -10.22 -5.35 -8.31
CA VAL A 42 -9.95 -6.64 -7.66
C VAL A 42 -9.11 -6.38 -6.41
N CYS A 43 -9.74 -6.40 -5.24
CA CYS A 43 -9.03 -6.16 -3.99
C CYS A 43 -7.94 -7.21 -3.76
N SER A 44 -6.74 -6.73 -3.50
CA SER A 44 -5.55 -7.56 -3.41
C SER A 44 -4.66 -7.07 -2.26
N ALA A 45 -4.56 -7.89 -1.20
CA ALA A 45 -3.79 -7.57 0.00
C ALA A 45 -2.45 -8.31 0.04
N CYS A 46 -1.44 -7.60 0.50
CA CYS A 46 -0.11 -8.16 0.79
C CYS A 46 -0.09 -8.83 2.17
N GLU A 47 1.03 -9.45 2.53
CA GLU A 47 1.33 -9.96 3.88
C GLU A 47 0.35 -11.01 4.39
N TYR A 48 -0.44 -11.60 3.49
CA TYR A 48 -1.49 -12.56 3.84
C TYR A 48 -2.52 -11.98 4.83
N ASP A 49 -2.68 -10.66 4.81
CA ASP A 49 -3.52 -9.91 5.75
C ASP A 49 -4.99 -9.97 5.33
N LEU A 50 -5.71 -10.94 5.86
CA LEU A 50 -7.14 -11.12 5.56
C LEU A 50 -8.00 -10.01 6.16
N SER A 51 -7.64 -9.46 7.33
CA SER A 51 -8.36 -8.33 7.91
C SER A 51 -8.25 -7.08 7.04
N ALA A 52 -7.04 -6.82 6.52
CA ALA A 52 -6.86 -5.75 5.54
C ALA A 52 -7.66 -6.03 4.26
N LEU A 53 -7.62 -7.26 3.74
CA LEU A 53 -8.38 -7.63 2.54
C LEU A 53 -9.87 -7.37 2.69
N VAL A 54 -10.48 -7.82 3.79
CA VAL A 54 -11.90 -7.57 4.08
C VAL A 54 -12.18 -6.08 4.17
N SER A 55 -11.33 -5.32 4.88
CA SER A 55 -11.44 -3.86 4.96
C SER A 55 -11.37 -3.21 3.58
N MET A 56 -10.45 -3.66 2.73
CA MET A 56 -10.29 -3.16 1.36
C MET A 56 -11.52 -3.45 0.49
N VAL A 57 -12.06 -4.66 0.55
CA VAL A 57 -13.29 -5.01 -0.18
C VAL A 57 -14.46 -4.13 0.27
N PHE A 58 -14.61 -3.94 1.57
CA PHE A 58 -15.65 -3.09 2.13
C PHE A 58 -15.51 -1.63 1.68
N LEU A 59 -14.32 -1.05 1.87
CA LEU A 59 -14.04 0.33 1.45
C LEU A 59 -14.20 0.54 -0.05
N SER A 60 -13.71 -0.37 -0.86
CA SER A 60 -13.81 -0.27 -2.32
C SER A 60 -15.26 -0.21 -2.79
N ASN A 61 -16.12 -1.03 -2.19
CA ASN A 61 -17.57 -1.04 -2.52
C ASN A 61 -18.31 0.19 -2.02
N LEU A 62 -17.90 0.77 -0.88
CA LEU A 62 -18.52 1.98 -0.34
C LEU A 62 -18.09 3.25 -1.07
N SER A 63 -16.80 3.35 -1.39
CA SER A 63 -16.21 4.57 -1.94
C SER A 63 -16.12 4.59 -3.47
N PHE A 64 -16.31 3.45 -4.12
CA PHE A 64 -16.07 3.26 -5.56
C PHE A 64 -14.68 3.72 -5.98
N SER A 65 -13.68 3.40 -5.14
CA SER A 65 -12.28 3.72 -5.36
C SER A 65 -11.38 2.52 -5.12
N ALA A 66 -10.17 2.58 -5.67
CA ALA A 66 -9.17 1.57 -5.38
C ALA A 66 -8.64 1.76 -3.95
N PRO A 67 -8.75 0.75 -3.08
CA PRO A 67 -8.25 0.85 -1.72
C PRO A 67 -6.73 0.75 -1.69
N TYR A 68 -6.12 1.36 -0.69
CA TYR A 68 -4.70 1.27 -0.41
C TYR A 68 -4.48 0.56 0.93
N MET A 69 -3.69 -0.49 0.92
CA MET A 69 -3.22 -1.15 2.13
C MET A 69 -1.88 -0.52 2.54
N GLY A 70 -1.69 -0.23 3.82
CA GLY A 70 -0.42 0.27 4.30
C GLY A 70 -0.15 -0.03 5.76
N ASN A 71 1.11 -0.26 6.07
CA ASN A 71 1.60 -0.36 7.43
C ASN A 71 1.67 1.04 8.03
N THR A 72 1.02 1.23 9.17
CA THR A 72 0.93 2.54 9.82
C THR A 72 2.03 2.68 10.87
N SER A 73 2.74 3.80 10.81
CA SER A 73 3.71 4.22 11.81
C SER A 73 3.40 5.64 12.23
N VAL A 74 3.53 5.93 13.51
CA VAL A 74 3.34 7.27 14.04
C VAL A 74 4.70 7.91 14.23
N GLY A 75 4.86 9.10 13.69
CA GLY A 75 6.06 9.93 13.84
C GLY A 75 5.69 11.35 14.23
N LYS A 76 6.67 12.13 14.65
CA LYS A 76 6.50 13.57 14.87
C LYS A 76 7.05 14.36 13.68
N VAL A 77 6.65 15.60 13.51
CA VAL A 77 7.07 16.46 12.40
C VAL A 77 8.60 16.68 12.38
N ALA A 78 9.18 16.76 11.20
CA ALA A 78 10.60 17.03 11.01
C ALA A 78 11.03 18.31 11.76
N GLY A 79 12.06 18.19 12.61
CA GLY A 79 12.55 19.27 13.48
C GLY A 79 12.29 19.04 14.97
N ASP A 80 11.48 18.05 15.35
CA ASP A 80 11.32 17.65 16.74
C ASP A 80 12.43 16.63 17.09
N PRO A 81 13.34 16.95 18.03
CA PRO A 81 14.43 16.06 18.42
C PRO A 81 13.98 14.77 19.13
N THR A 82 12.69 14.67 19.47
CA THR A 82 12.11 13.45 20.05
C THR A 82 11.59 12.48 19.00
N LEU A 83 11.76 12.81 17.75
CA LEU A 83 11.42 11.96 16.59
C LEU A 83 12.48 10.91 16.36
N GLU A 84 12.34 9.79 17.01
CA GLU A 84 12.90 8.57 16.43
C GLU A 84 12.02 8.11 15.25
N VAL A 85 12.29 8.67 14.10
CA VAL A 85 11.80 8.06 12.85
C VAL A 85 12.34 6.64 12.83
N SER A 86 11.46 5.65 12.72
CA SER A 86 11.86 4.26 12.62
C SER A 86 13.10 4.12 11.71
N PRO A 87 14.13 3.38 12.11
CA PRO A 87 15.32 3.17 11.26
C PRO A 87 15.00 2.69 9.84
N LEU A 88 13.86 2.03 9.67
CA LEU A 88 13.30 1.66 8.36
C LEU A 88 12.89 2.88 7.54
N LEU A 89 12.26 3.88 8.13
CA LEU A 89 11.87 5.12 7.44
C LEU A 89 13.10 5.98 7.11
N GLN A 90 14.12 6.00 7.98
CA GLN A 90 15.37 6.71 7.68
C GLN A 90 16.15 6.09 6.53
N ARG A 91 16.20 4.75 6.44
CA ARG A 91 16.84 4.03 5.34
C ARG A 91 16.11 4.19 4.01
N ASN A 92 14.86 4.56 4.03
CA ASN A 92 13.95 4.51 2.90
C ASN A 92 13.40 5.88 2.50
N LYS A 93 14.00 6.99 2.98
CA LYS A 93 13.54 8.35 2.70
C LYS A 93 13.17 8.58 1.23
N ASP A 94 13.97 8.06 0.31
CA ASP A 94 13.76 8.27 -1.12
C ASP A 94 12.80 7.26 -1.76
N SER A 95 12.53 6.14 -1.08
CA SER A 95 11.74 5.05 -1.64
C SER A 95 10.31 4.97 -1.09
N TYR A 96 10.09 5.42 0.14
CA TYR A 96 8.79 5.34 0.82
C TYR A 96 8.13 6.70 1.06
N ALA A 97 8.88 7.80 0.98
CA ALA A 97 8.31 9.14 1.07
C ALA A 97 7.21 9.37 0.00
N ASP A 98 7.33 8.70 -1.14
CA ASP A 98 6.40 8.79 -2.24
C ASP A 98 5.13 7.92 -2.05
N ALA A 99 5.11 7.01 -1.07
CA ALA A 99 4.01 6.09 -0.81
C ALA A 99 3.30 6.35 0.53
N ALA A 100 3.67 7.40 1.24
CA ALA A 100 3.14 7.69 2.56
C ALA A 100 1.92 8.61 2.50
N GLY A 101 0.80 8.16 3.04
CA GLY A 101 -0.25 9.04 3.52
C GLY A 101 0.15 9.61 4.87
N ALA A 102 -0.05 10.89 5.10
CA ALA A 102 0.21 11.52 6.40
C ALA A 102 -1.11 12.00 7.02
N MET A 103 -1.29 11.71 8.30
CA MET A 103 -2.36 12.28 9.12
C MET A 103 -1.73 13.19 10.17
N ASP A 104 -2.17 14.45 10.22
CA ASP A 104 -1.76 15.40 11.24
C ASP A 104 -2.76 15.33 12.40
N GLY A 105 -2.29 14.91 13.55
CA GLY A 105 -3.05 14.92 14.79
C GLY A 105 -2.19 15.54 15.91
N ALA A 106 -2.43 16.79 16.28
CA ALA A 106 -1.79 17.47 17.40
C ALA A 106 -0.26 17.34 17.42
N ASN A 107 0.40 17.67 16.32
CA ASN A 107 1.85 17.52 16.07
C ASN A 107 2.34 16.07 15.87
N ASN A 108 1.43 15.11 15.71
CA ASN A 108 1.77 13.76 15.32
C ASN A 108 1.42 13.57 13.86
N ILE A 109 2.31 12.92 13.12
CA ILE A 109 2.06 12.50 11.74
C ILE A 109 1.97 10.98 11.74
N ALA A 110 0.87 10.44 11.22
CA ALA A 110 0.79 9.03 10.91
C ALA A 110 1.27 8.81 9.47
N TYR A 111 2.23 7.91 9.33
CA TYR A 111 2.73 7.49 8.04
C TYR A 111 2.12 6.13 7.72
N THR A 112 1.53 6.02 6.56
CA THR A 112 1.08 4.74 6.04
C THR A 112 1.89 4.45 4.80
N PHE A 113 2.62 3.35 4.81
CA PHE A 113 3.47 2.99 3.67
C PHE A 113 3.31 1.53 3.28
N HIS A 114 3.30 1.30 2.00
CA HIS A 114 3.40 -0.03 1.40
C HIS A 114 3.89 0.09 -0.05
N ALA A 115 4.55 -0.93 -0.55
CA ALA A 115 5.07 -0.94 -1.92
C ALA A 115 3.99 -1.28 -2.98
N THR A 116 2.73 -1.02 -2.66
CA THR A 116 1.57 -1.29 -3.51
C THR A 116 0.74 -0.04 -3.77
N PRO A 117 1.34 1.09 -4.20
CA PRO A 117 0.59 2.31 -4.46
C PRO A 117 -0.43 2.08 -5.59
N ASN A 118 -1.54 2.81 -5.53
CA ASN A 118 -2.50 2.85 -6.63
C ASN A 118 -2.83 4.30 -6.99
N ARG A 119 -3.27 4.51 -8.25
CA ARG A 119 -3.53 5.84 -8.82
C ARG A 119 -5.01 6.24 -8.77
N LEU A 120 -5.85 5.41 -8.17
CA LEU A 120 -7.30 5.57 -8.17
C LEU A 120 -7.90 5.67 -6.76
N LEU A 121 -7.12 6.17 -5.79
CA LEU A 121 -7.62 6.49 -4.45
C LEU A 121 -8.79 7.49 -4.48
N ALA A 122 -8.79 8.40 -5.45
CA ALA A 122 -9.86 9.39 -5.64
C ALA A 122 -11.13 8.81 -6.29
N GLY A 123 -11.11 7.58 -6.74
CA GLY A 123 -12.24 6.91 -7.39
C GLY A 123 -11.84 6.20 -8.68
N PHE A 124 -12.60 5.15 -9.04
CA PHE A 124 -12.34 4.41 -10.28
C PHE A 124 -12.55 5.23 -11.56
N GLY A 125 -13.33 6.30 -11.49
CA GLY A 125 -13.51 7.26 -12.58
C GLY A 125 -12.41 8.33 -12.69
N ALA A 126 -11.45 8.36 -11.77
CA ALA A 126 -10.38 9.35 -11.82
C ALA A 126 -9.38 9.04 -12.95
N GLU A 127 -8.77 10.10 -13.47
CA GLU A 127 -7.70 9.95 -14.45
C GLU A 127 -6.50 9.22 -13.83
N LYS A 128 -6.02 8.18 -14.50
CA LYS A 128 -4.81 7.47 -14.09
C LYS A 128 -3.56 8.29 -14.43
N ALA A 129 -2.79 8.69 -13.43
CA ALA A 129 -1.50 9.30 -13.67
C ALA A 129 -0.57 8.34 -14.43
N PRO A 130 0.31 8.82 -15.31
CA PRO A 130 1.36 8.00 -15.87
C PRO A 130 2.26 7.48 -14.74
N TYR A 131 2.80 6.29 -14.93
CA TYR A 131 3.67 5.66 -13.94
C TYR A 131 4.92 5.08 -14.57
N ALA A 132 5.95 4.91 -13.75
CA ALA A 132 7.14 4.16 -14.10
C ALA A 132 7.26 2.91 -13.23
N LEU A 133 7.81 1.84 -13.77
CA LEU A 133 8.22 0.69 -12.98
C LEU A 133 9.56 0.98 -12.30
N ARG A 134 9.63 0.64 -11.04
CA ARG A 134 10.85 0.76 -10.23
C ARG A 134 11.10 -0.54 -9.48
N PRO A 135 12.36 -0.86 -9.17
CA PRO A 135 12.65 -1.99 -8.32
C PRO A 135 12.00 -1.85 -6.96
N PHE A 136 11.52 -2.96 -6.42
CA PHE A 136 11.04 -3.01 -5.04
C PHE A 136 12.20 -2.89 -4.04
N ALA A 137 13.29 -3.62 -4.27
CA ALA A 137 14.42 -3.67 -3.35
C ALA A 137 15.28 -2.43 -3.44
N MET A 138 15.71 -1.93 -2.29
CA MET A 138 16.55 -0.74 -2.16
C MET A 138 17.93 -0.84 -2.81
N GLY A 139 18.41 -2.01 -3.16
CA GLY A 139 19.59 -2.18 -3.98
C GLY A 139 19.32 -2.06 -5.48
N GLY A 140 18.11 -1.74 -5.90
CA GLY A 140 17.73 -1.51 -7.28
C GLY A 140 17.79 -2.73 -8.19
N ARG A 141 17.83 -3.93 -7.64
CA ARG A 141 18.18 -5.11 -8.43
C ARG A 141 17.07 -6.14 -8.65
N TRP A 142 15.97 -6.06 -7.90
CA TRP A 142 14.92 -7.06 -8.01
C TRP A 142 13.54 -6.53 -7.65
N GLY A 143 12.52 -7.25 -8.09
CA GLY A 143 11.12 -6.92 -7.89
C GLY A 143 10.67 -5.71 -8.70
N ALA A 144 9.39 -5.45 -8.71
CA ALA A 144 8.79 -4.32 -9.39
C ALA A 144 7.66 -3.70 -8.57
N THR A 145 7.60 -2.39 -8.54
CA THR A 145 6.50 -1.61 -8.01
C THR A 145 6.21 -0.42 -8.93
N ILE A 146 5.05 0.18 -8.74
CA ILE A 146 4.66 1.40 -9.45
C ILE A 146 5.25 2.61 -8.74
N ARG A 147 5.71 3.57 -9.53
CA ARG A 147 5.97 4.94 -9.08
C ARG A 147 5.26 5.94 -9.98
N TYR A 148 4.56 6.88 -9.37
CA TYR A 148 3.92 7.99 -10.06
C TYR A 148 4.03 9.29 -9.25
N ASP A 149 3.68 10.42 -9.83
CA ASP A 149 3.68 11.70 -9.14
C ASP A 149 2.47 11.82 -8.22
N PHE A 150 2.69 11.68 -6.91
CA PHE A 150 1.67 11.82 -5.87
C PHE A 150 1.27 13.27 -5.56
N ASN A 151 1.94 14.27 -6.12
CA ASN A 151 1.60 15.67 -5.84
C ASN A 151 0.16 16.00 -6.21
N ARG A 152 -0.39 15.31 -7.21
CA ARG A 152 -1.79 15.43 -7.61
C ARG A 152 -2.78 15.03 -6.50
N ASP A 153 -2.37 14.13 -5.63
CA ASP A 153 -3.22 13.57 -4.56
C ASP A 153 -3.02 14.31 -3.23
N ARG A 154 -2.16 15.33 -3.23
CA ARG A 154 -1.85 16.11 -2.04
C ARG A 154 -3.10 16.84 -1.54
N GLY A 155 -3.37 16.72 -0.23
CA GLY A 155 -4.54 17.34 0.40
C GLY A 155 -5.83 16.52 0.25
N GLN A 156 -5.78 15.36 -0.41
CA GLN A 156 -6.92 14.44 -0.48
C GLN A 156 -7.28 13.95 0.93
N LYS A 157 -8.56 14.01 1.27
CA LYS A 157 -9.08 13.39 2.49
C LYS A 157 -9.20 11.90 2.28
N VAL A 158 -8.70 11.12 3.22
CA VAL A 158 -8.75 9.66 3.18
C VAL A 158 -9.43 9.12 4.44
N THR A 159 -10.10 7.99 4.29
CA THR A 159 -10.64 7.21 5.40
C THR A 159 -9.72 6.03 5.63
N MET A 160 -9.30 5.85 6.87
CA MET A 160 -8.52 4.69 7.29
C MET A 160 -9.38 3.81 8.18
N CYS A 161 -9.45 2.54 7.87
CA CYS A 161 -10.12 1.56 8.72
C CYS A 161 -9.41 0.21 8.64
N ARG A 162 -9.66 -0.60 9.64
CA ARG A 162 -9.27 -2.00 9.70
C ARG A 162 -10.32 -2.76 10.48
N PHE A 163 -10.80 -3.87 9.93
CA PHE A 163 -11.62 -4.78 10.69
C PHE A 163 -10.78 -5.48 11.75
N ASP A 164 -11.32 -5.55 12.96
CA ASP A 164 -10.77 -6.37 14.01
C ASP A 164 -10.81 -7.84 13.57
N PRO A 165 -9.71 -8.61 13.69
CA PRO A 165 -9.70 -10.03 13.38
C PRO A 165 -10.75 -10.85 14.15
N LEU A 166 -11.13 -10.39 15.32
CA LEU A 166 -12.17 -11.00 16.14
C LEU A 166 -13.59 -10.53 15.76
N CYS A 167 -13.71 -9.60 14.83
CA CYS A 167 -14.97 -8.98 14.43
C CYS A 167 -15.77 -8.33 15.59
N GLU A 168 -15.08 -7.96 16.66
CA GLU A 168 -15.72 -7.34 17.84
C GLU A 168 -15.83 -5.82 17.72
N LYS A 169 -15.01 -5.21 16.89
CA LYS A 169 -14.98 -3.74 16.68
C LYS A 169 -14.57 -3.39 15.24
N LEU A 170 -15.05 -2.27 14.80
CA LEU A 170 -14.59 -1.56 13.59
C LEU A 170 -13.47 -0.61 13.94
#